data_078ef73666181664256447496b88127b
#
_entry.id   078ef73666181664256447496b88127b
#
_cell.length_a   1.000
_cell.length_b   1.000
_cell.length_c   1.000
_cell.angle_alpha   90.00
_cell.angle_beta   90.00
_cell.angle_gamma   90.00
#
_symmetry.space_group_name_H-M   'P 1'
#
loop_
_entity.id
_entity.type
_entity.pdbx_description
1 polymer ?
#
loop_
_entity_poly.entity_id
_entity_poly.type
_entity_poly.pdbx_seq_one_letter_code
_entity_poly.pdbx_strand_id
1 'polypeptide(L)'
;MTTSVAADAGASGFVDFIDEQQPRKRRPRSERGLLIFALPSTIWYLIFTVGPLIAMFYIAFLDWGGIASKPSWAGWANFERMFSDPRIANAAWNTAVHLFATLPIMMVVSFMIGYFLNLRLPGHRVLRVIMFIPALISISSLGMMFIAVLGPVGLVNGMLAAIGLPEAATAWLANPSTAMLCLIIVTIWSGTGFNAILFAARLSAIDTEIYNAAELDGAGHWQKMWGISFPIALDYFGVLTMLQFLWTFFGTAGLILILTQGGPGRSTETLSWLVFRFGYADAEVGYSQAIGILLFVIGVFGLLLIRRFLRARY
;
A
#
# COMPACT_ATOMS: atom_id res chain seq x y z
N MET A 1 -81.18 9.05 -28.24
CA MET A 1 -80.76 8.78 -26.86
C MET A 1 -80.19 7.38 -26.77
N THR A 2 -78.98 7.10 -27.24
CA THR A 2 -78.24 5.83 -27.02
C THR A 2 -76.84 5.95 -27.59
N THR A 3 -75.91 6.71 -27.01
CA THR A 3 -74.46 6.67 -27.31
C THR A 3 -73.58 7.21 -26.17
N SER A 4 -73.90 6.93 -24.88
CA SER A 4 -73.12 7.47 -23.77
C SER A 4 -72.67 6.41 -22.73
N VAL A 5 -72.91 5.11 -22.94
CA VAL A 5 -72.63 4.08 -21.92
C VAL A 5 -71.39 3.21 -22.22
N ALA A 6 -70.88 3.27 -23.45
CA ALA A 6 -69.75 2.39 -23.86
C ALA A 6 -68.32 2.97 -23.60
N ALA A 7 -68.20 4.26 -23.29
CA ALA A 7 -66.89 4.90 -23.08
C ALA A 7 -66.32 4.76 -21.65
N ASP A 8 -67.19 4.49 -20.68
CA ASP A 8 -66.76 4.46 -19.28
C ASP A 8 -66.22 3.09 -18.80
N ALA A 9 -66.58 2.00 -19.46
CA ALA A 9 -66.10 0.65 -19.13
C ALA A 9 -64.69 0.34 -19.61
N GLY A 10 -64.17 1.08 -20.60
CA GLY A 10 -62.81 0.90 -21.09
C GLY A 10 -61.75 1.63 -20.27
N ALA A 11 -62.12 2.74 -19.64
CA ALA A 11 -61.18 3.55 -18.87
C ALA A 11 -60.90 2.94 -17.47
N SER A 12 -61.90 2.31 -16.84
CA SER A 12 -61.69 1.65 -15.55
C SER A 12 -60.80 0.39 -15.64
N GLY A 13 -60.95 -0.42 -16.71
CA GLY A 13 -60.11 -1.61 -16.93
C GLY A 13 -58.67 -1.30 -17.22
N PHE A 14 -58.39 -0.13 -17.87
CA PHE A 14 -57.04 0.29 -18.20
C PHE A 14 -56.30 0.84 -16.96
N VAL A 15 -56.98 1.52 -16.08
CA VAL A 15 -56.43 2.03 -14.82
C VAL A 15 -56.13 0.87 -13.86
N ASP A 16 -57.01 -0.14 -13.77
CA ASP A 16 -56.77 -1.33 -12.96
C ASP A 16 -55.57 -2.15 -13.47
N PHE A 17 -55.35 -2.21 -14.80
CA PHE A 17 -54.22 -2.91 -15.39
C PHE A 17 -52.86 -2.20 -15.13
N ILE A 18 -52.86 -0.86 -15.09
CA ILE A 18 -51.65 -0.08 -14.75
C ILE A 18 -51.29 -0.20 -13.27
N ASP A 19 -52.29 -0.26 -12.41
CA ASP A 19 -52.08 -0.37 -10.93
C ASP A 19 -51.55 -1.78 -10.53
N GLU A 20 -51.94 -2.83 -11.29
CA GLU A 20 -51.49 -4.18 -11.10
C GLU A 20 -49.99 -4.40 -11.53
N GLN A 21 -49.49 -3.52 -12.42
CA GLN A 21 -48.08 -3.55 -12.89
C GLN A 21 -47.12 -2.68 -12.05
N GLN A 22 -47.61 -1.94 -11.07
CA GLN A 22 -46.73 -1.25 -10.15
C GLN A 22 -46.00 -2.29 -9.31
N PRO A 23 -44.63 -2.31 -9.33
CA PRO A 23 -43.89 -3.25 -8.50
C PRO A 23 -44.26 -2.96 -7.04
N ARG A 24 -44.98 -3.90 -6.39
CA ARG A 24 -45.32 -3.81 -4.97
C ARG A 24 -44.06 -3.40 -4.23
N LYS A 25 -44.00 -2.19 -3.65
CA LYS A 25 -42.92 -1.72 -2.78
C LYS A 25 -42.70 -2.80 -1.74
N ARG A 26 -41.65 -3.62 -1.93
CA ARG A 26 -41.25 -4.61 -0.93
C ARG A 26 -40.97 -3.81 0.33
N ARG A 27 -41.77 -4.04 1.38
CA ARG A 27 -41.50 -3.49 2.72
C ARG A 27 -40.04 -3.82 3.04
N PRO A 28 -39.23 -2.84 3.47
CA PRO A 28 -37.87 -3.13 3.84
C PRO A 28 -37.91 -4.26 4.88
N ARG A 29 -37.42 -5.42 4.49
CA ARG A 29 -37.19 -6.52 5.44
C ARG A 29 -36.35 -5.92 6.56
N SER A 30 -36.79 -6.09 7.79
CA SER A 30 -36.12 -5.60 8.97
C SER A 30 -34.61 -5.90 8.86
N GLU A 31 -33.79 -4.88 8.55
CA GLU A 31 -32.34 -4.99 8.43
C GLU A 31 -31.70 -5.41 9.76
N ARG A 32 -32.47 -5.35 10.85
CA ARG A 32 -32.06 -5.78 12.20
C ARG A 32 -31.64 -7.25 12.25
N GLY A 33 -32.27 -8.13 11.45
CA GLY A 33 -31.87 -9.54 11.35
C GLY A 33 -30.50 -9.72 10.70
N LEU A 34 -30.10 -8.82 9.78
CA LEU A 34 -28.80 -8.87 9.11
C LEU A 34 -27.64 -8.43 10.04
N LEU A 35 -27.94 -7.56 11.03
CA LEU A 35 -26.95 -7.12 12.01
C LEU A 35 -26.43 -8.29 12.88
N ILE A 36 -27.24 -9.33 13.11
CA ILE A 36 -26.82 -10.52 13.87
C ILE A 36 -25.70 -11.26 13.14
N PHE A 37 -25.73 -11.31 11.81
CA PHE A 37 -24.65 -11.94 11.01
C PHE A 37 -23.37 -11.10 10.98
N ALA A 38 -23.45 -9.79 11.20
CA ALA A 38 -22.28 -8.91 11.30
C ALA A 38 -21.63 -8.95 12.70
N LEU A 39 -22.35 -9.37 13.76
CA LEU A 39 -21.85 -9.39 15.13
C LEU A 39 -20.53 -10.17 15.31
N PRO A 40 -20.38 -11.42 14.83
CA PRO A 40 -19.14 -12.18 15.04
C PRO A 40 -17.92 -11.47 14.42
N SER A 41 -18.04 -10.95 13.20
CA SER A 41 -16.96 -10.23 12.52
C SER A 41 -16.66 -8.88 13.20
N THR A 42 -17.68 -8.20 13.68
CA THR A 42 -17.52 -6.93 14.43
C THR A 42 -16.81 -7.15 15.76
N ILE A 43 -17.24 -8.17 16.54
CA ILE A 43 -16.60 -8.51 17.81
C ILE A 43 -15.14 -8.90 17.58
N TRP A 44 -14.86 -9.71 16.56
CA TRP A 44 -13.49 -10.10 16.17
C TRP A 44 -12.65 -8.86 15.84
N TYR A 45 -13.17 -7.95 15.02
CA TYR A 45 -12.49 -6.71 14.67
C TYR A 45 -12.22 -5.82 15.90
N LEU A 46 -13.19 -5.67 16.79
CA LEU A 46 -13.02 -4.88 18.02
C LEU A 46 -11.93 -5.49 18.92
N ILE A 47 -11.92 -6.80 19.11
CA ILE A 47 -10.94 -7.46 19.99
C ILE A 47 -9.54 -7.43 19.37
N PHE A 48 -9.39 -7.79 18.10
CA PHE A 48 -8.07 -8.04 17.50
C PHE A 48 -7.50 -6.86 16.70
N THR A 49 -8.29 -5.82 16.45
CA THR A 49 -7.81 -4.62 15.75
C THR A 49 -7.92 -3.38 16.64
N VAL A 50 -9.10 -3.10 17.16
CA VAL A 50 -9.32 -1.90 18.00
C VAL A 50 -8.70 -2.08 19.39
N GLY A 51 -8.82 -3.26 19.98
CA GLY A 51 -8.24 -3.56 21.29
C GLY A 51 -6.74 -3.30 21.37
N PRO A 52 -5.89 -3.90 20.52
CA PRO A 52 -4.44 -3.62 20.48
C PRO A 52 -4.12 -2.15 20.17
N LEU A 53 -4.92 -1.48 19.35
CA LEU A 53 -4.74 -0.06 19.08
C LEU A 53 -4.95 0.78 20.35
N ILE A 54 -6.02 0.51 21.12
CA ILE A 54 -6.25 1.18 22.40
C ILE A 54 -5.13 0.83 23.39
N ALA A 55 -4.71 -0.44 23.44
CA ALA A 55 -3.62 -0.88 24.28
C ALA A 55 -2.30 -0.15 23.97
N MET A 56 -1.99 0.07 22.68
CA MET A 56 -0.84 0.86 22.24
C MET A 56 -0.87 2.26 22.87
N PHE A 57 -2.01 2.95 22.83
CA PHE A 57 -2.15 4.28 23.43
C PHE A 57 -1.95 4.24 24.95
N TYR A 58 -2.48 3.23 25.64
CA TYR A 58 -2.29 3.08 27.07
C TYR A 58 -0.84 2.76 27.45
N ILE A 59 -0.21 1.81 26.76
CA ILE A 59 1.15 1.35 27.03
C ILE A 59 2.18 2.47 26.79
N ALA A 60 1.92 3.39 25.89
CA ALA A 60 2.80 4.53 25.65
C ALA A 60 3.00 5.44 26.88
N PHE A 61 2.08 5.41 27.85
CA PHE A 61 2.20 6.14 29.12
C PHE A 61 2.83 5.33 30.24
N LEU A 62 3.30 4.11 29.94
CA LEU A 62 3.94 3.24 30.92
C LEU A 62 5.46 3.19 30.72
N ASP A 63 6.19 3.13 31.82
CA ASP A 63 7.55 2.59 31.82
C ASP A 63 7.44 1.08 31.94
N TRP A 64 7.61 0.42 30.79
CA TRP A 64 7.42 -1.02 30.68
C TRP A 64 8.41 -1.65 29.70
N GLY A 65 9.22 -2.57 30.21
CA GLY A 65 10.19 -3.36 29.45
C GLY A 65 9.64 -4.66 28.85
N GLY A 66 8.31 -4.88 28.87
CA GLY A 66 7.69 -6.08 28.34
C GLY A 66 7.34 -7.12 29.40
N ILE A 67 7.06 -8.36 28.98
CA ILE A 67 6.45 -9.43 29.80
C ILE A 67 7.27 -9.74 31.07
N ALA A 68 8.60 -9.60 31.00
CA ALA A 68 9.50 -9.91 32.13
C ALA A 68 9.59 -8.80 33.19
N SER A 69 9.00 -7.63 32.95
CA SER A 69 9.05 -6.48 33.86
C SER A 69 7.65 -6.08 34.34
N LYS A 70 7.58 -5.44 35.49
CA LYS A 70 6.33 -4.87 36.00
C LYS A 70 6.17 -3.48 35.40
N PRO A 71 5.01 -3.17 34.78
CA PRO A 71 4.76 -1.83 34.27
C PRO A 71 4.57 -0.83 35.41
N SER A 72 5.13 0.37 35.27
CA SER A 72 4.87 1.51 36.13
C SER A 72 4.37 2.70 35.33
N TRP A 73 3.65 3.61 35.99
CA TRP A 73 3.10 4.78 35.30
C TRP A 73 4.19 5.82 35.05
N ALA A 74 4.50 6.10 33.79
CA ALA A 74 5.53 7.08 33.37
C ALA A 74 4.91 8.44 32.94
N GLY A 75 3.59 8.53 32.79
CA GLY A 75 2.96 9.75 32.29
C GLY A 75 3.48 10.15 30.91
N TRP A 76 3.92 11.37 30.75
CA TRP A 76 4.40 11.92 29.47
C TRP A 76 5.89 11.68 29.18
N ALA A 77 6.63 11.03 30.07
CA ALA A 77 8.10 10.87 29.96
C ALA A 77 8.56 10.22 28.65
N ASN A 78 7.82 9.22 28.13
CA ASN A 78 8.14 8.58 26.85
C ASN A 78 8.01 9.56 25.69
N PHE A 79 7.01 10.43 25.72
CA PHE A 79 6.80 11.45 24.68
C PHE A 79 7.85 12.57 24.77
N GLU A 80 8.20 13.05 25.97
CA GLU A 80 9.26 14.04 26.16
C GLU A 80 10.58 13.51 25.65
N ARG A 81 10.93 12.25 25.99
CA ARG A 81 12.10 11.56 25.45
C ARG A 81 12.05 11.48 23.93
N MET A 82 10.91 11.08 23.36
CA MET A 82 10.74 10.93 21.91
C MET A 82 11.00 12.25 21.16
N PHE A 83 10.49 13.37 21.65
CA PHE A 83 10.70 14.66 21.00
C PHE A 83 12.11 15.24 21.20
N SER A 84 12.84 14.80 22.23
CA SER A 84 14.21 15.23 22.49
C SER A 84 15.28 14.28 21.91
N ASP A 85 14.91 13.07 21.47
CA ASP A 85 15.85 12.08 20.92
C ASP A 85 16.22 12.39 19.47
N PRO A 86 17.49 12.75 19.15
CA PRO A 86 17.92 13.00 17.78
C PRO A 86 17.73 11.81 16.82
N ARG A 87 17.64 10.58 17.36
CA ARG A 87 17.39 9.37 16.57
C ARG A 87 16.02 9.43 15.89
N ILE A 88 15.01 9.99 16.56
CA ILE A 88 13.67 10.11 16.01
C ILE A 88 13.64 11.02 14.79
N ALA A 89 14.33 12.17 14.87
CA ALA A 89 14.44 13.09 13.73
C ALA A 89 15.17 12.45 12.54
N ASN A 90 16.29 11.74 12.82
CA ASN A 90 17.01 11.00 11.78
C ASN A 90 16.15 9.89 11.16
N ALA A 91 15.44 9.12 11.99
CA ALA A 91 14.57 8.05 11.51
C ALA A 91 13.36 8.59 10.72
N ALA A 92 12.80 9.72 11.12
CA ALA A 92 11.73 10.39 10.37
C ALA A 92 12.24 10.85 9.00
N TRP A 93 13.43 11.44 8.92
CA TRP A 93 14.08 11.80 7.66
C TRP A 93 14.31 10.59 6.77
N ASN A 94 14.91 9.52 7.28
CA ASN A 94 15.15 8.29 6.56
C ASN A 94 13.84 7.64 6.07
N THR A 95 12.78 7.68 6.90
CA THR A 95 11.44 7.22 6.51
C THR A 95 10.90 8.03 5.33
N ALA A 96 11.05 9.36 5.38
CA ALA A 96 10.63 10.25 4.31
C ALA A 96 11.43 9.99 3.03
N VAL A 97 12.77 9.91 3.10
CA VAL A 97 13.62 9.59 1.95
C VAL A 97 13.24 8.27 1.32
N HIS A 98 13.12 7.21 2.14
CA HIS A 98 12.72 5.88 1.66
C HIS A 98 11.35 5.93 0.97
N LEU A 99 10.36 6.57 1.58
CA LEU A 99 9.00 6.62 1.09
C LEU A 99 8.88 7.44 -0.21
N PHE A 100 9.43 8.66 -0.22
CA PHE A 100 9.32 9.57 -1.37
C PHE A 100 10.18 9.14 -2.56
N ALA A 101 11.26 8.40 -2.33
CA ALA A 101 12.03 7.81 -3.43
C ALA A 101 11.38 6.53 -3.96
N THR A 102 10.85 5.67 -3.07
CA THR A 102 10.29 4.37 -3.47
C THR A 102 8.93 4.49 -4.13
N LEU A 103 7.98 5.17 -3.47
CA LEU A 103 6.57 5.11 -3.84
C LEU A 103 6.27 5.70 -5.22
N PRO A 104 6.74 6.91 -5.58
CA PRO A 104 6.46 7.47 -6.91
C PRO A 104 7.08 6.63 -8.03
N ILE A 105 8.34 6.24 -7.88
CA ILE A 105 9.05 5.45 -8.89
C ILE A 105 8.35 4.12 -9.11
N MET A 106 8.08 3.39 -8.02
CA MET A 106 7.43 2.09 -8.08
C MET A 106 6.04 2.17 -8.72
N MET A 107 5.23 3.16 -8.34
CA MET A 107 3.85 3.30 -8.85
C MET A 107 3.83 3.66 -10.33
N VAL A 108 4.69 4.59 -10.77
CA VAL A 108 4.78 4.97 -12.19
C VAL A 108 5.29 3.80 -13.04
N VAL A 109 6.37 3.14 -12.61
CA VAL A 109 6.93 1.99 -13.33
C VAL A 109 5.93 0.82 -13.37
N SER A 110 5.24 0.55 -12.26
CA SER A 110 4.19 -0.47 -12.21
C SER A 110 3.04 -0.17 -13.16
N PHE A 111 2.60 1.08 -13.24
CA PHE A 111 1.55 1.50 -14.16
C PHE A 111 1.98 1.31 -15.62
N MET A 112 3.21 1.73 -15.97
CA MET A 112 3.76 1.55 -17.32
C MET A 112 3.83 0.07 -17.71
N ILE A 113 4.40 -0.78 -16.84
CA ILE A 113 4.46 -2.22 -17.07
C ILE A 113 3.05 -2.81 -17.17
N GLY A 114 2.12 -2.39 -16.30
CA GLY A 114 0.72 -2.82 -16.31
C GLY A 114 0.02 -2.47 -17.62
N TYR A 115 0.27 -1.28 -18.18
CA TYR A 115 -0.22 -0.88 -19.49
C TYR A 115 0.28 -1.82 -20.60
N PHE A 116 1.59 -2.10 -20.66
CA PHE A 116 2.15 -3.02 -21.67
C PHE A 116 1.68 -4.47 -21.47
N LEU A 117 1.51 -4.93 -20.23
CA LEU A 117 0.91 -6.25 -19.96
C LEU A 117 -0.53 -6.35 -20.46
N ASN A 118 -1.29 -5.24 -20.42
CA ASN A 118 -2.67 -5.19 -20.91
C ASN A 118 -2.78 -5.25 -22.44
N LEU A 119 -1.75 -4.82 -23.18
CA LEU A 119 -1.71 -4.92 -24.65
C LEU A 119 -1.65 -6.36 -25.18
N ARG A 120 -1.44 -7.36 -24.30
CA ARG A 120 -1.37 -8.77 -24.65
C ARG A 120 -0.38 -9.11 -25.77
N LEU A 121 0.72 -8.38 -25.86
CA LEU A 121 1.81 -8.63 -26.82
C LEU A 121 2.36 -10.06 -26.68
N PRO A 122 2.98 -10.62 -27.73
CA PRO A 122 3.63 -11.94 -27.65
C PRO A 122 4.55 -12.02 -26.43
N GLY A 123 4.45 -13.12 -25.64
CA GLY A 123 5.24 -13.26 -24.42
C GLY A 123 4.67 -12.62 -23.16
N HIS A 124 3.56 -11.86 -23.22
CA HIS A 124 2.97 -11.20 -22.05
C HIS A 124 2.66 -12.15 -20.88
N ARG A 125 2.30 -13.41 -21.16
CA ARG A 125 2.03 -14.42 -20.12
C ARG A 125 3.29 -14.76 -19.32
N VAL A 126 4.40 -14.97 -20.02
CA VAL A 126 5.69 -15.24 -19.39
C VAL A 126 6.17 -14.05 -18.59
N LEU A 127 6.09 -12.84 -19.18
CA LEU A 127 6.44 -11.61 -18.48
C LEU A 127 5.62 -11.40 -17.21
N ARG A 128 4.31 -11.68 -17.25
CA ARG A 128 3.43 -11.61 -16.07
C ARG A 128 3.90 -12.55 -14.95
N VAL A 129 4.28 -13.78 -15.29
CA VAL A 129 4.80 -14.75 -14.29
C VAL A 129 6.12 -14.24 -13.71
N ILE A 130 7.07 -13.82 -14.54
CA ILE A 130 8.36 -13.31 -14.07
C ILE A 130 8.19 -12.09 -13.15
N MET A 131 7.30 -11.16 -13.51
CA MET A 131 7.01 -9.97 -12.69
C MET A 131 6.33 -10.33 -11.37
N PHE A 132 5.61 -11.46 -11.29
CA PHE A 132 4.93 -11.87 -10.07
C PHE A 132 5.83 -12.61 -9.08
N ILE A 133 6.91 -13.24 -9.56
CA ILE A 133 7.83 -14.04 -8.72
C ILE A 133 8.32 -13.26 -7.49
N PRO A 134 8.79 -11.99 -7.58
CA PRO A 134 9.27 -11.26 -6.41
C PRO A 134 8.26 -11.15 -5.27
N ALA A 135 6.99 -10.99 -5.61
CA ALA A 135 5.91 -10.85 -4.62
C ALA A 135 5.58 -12.16 -3.86
N LEU A 136 6.04 -13.30 -4.36
CA LEU A 136 5.85 -14.60 -3.72
C LEU A 136 7.00 -14.95 -2.75
N ILE A 137 8.11 -14.21 -2.81
CA ILE A 137 9.29 -14.46 -1.96
C ILE A 137 9.01 -13.87 -0.57
N SER A 138 9.22 -14.66 0.47
CA SER A 138 9.13 -14.16 1.84
C SER A 138 10.17 -13.06 2.08
N ILE A 139 9.85 -12.09 2.95
CA ILE A 139 10.77 -10.98 3.26
C ILE A 139 12.13 -11.47 3.76
N SER A 140 12.16 -12.58 4.49
CA SER A 140 13.41 -13.18 4.99
C SER A 140 14.24 -13.76 3.84
N SER A 141 13.63 -14.53 2.95
CA SER A 141 14.32 -15.08 1.77
C SER A 141 14.79 -13.98 0.83
N LEU A 142 13.96 -12.94 0.66
CA LEU A 142 14.31 -11.76 -0.13
C LEU A 142 15.55 -11.06 0.44
N GLY A 143 15.58 -10.81 1.75
CA GLY A 143 16.72 -10.18 2.41
C GLY A 143 17.98 -11.01 2.27
N MET A 144 17.93 -12.32 2.53
CA MET A 144 19.09 -13.22 2.39
C MET A 144 19.61 -13.27 0.95
N MET A 145 18.73 -13.29 -0.05
CA MET A 145 19.12 -13.24 -1.46
C MET A 145 19.86 -11.92 -1.78
N PHE A 146 19.36 -10.78 -1.30
CA PHE A 146 20.00 -9.49 -1.57
C PHE A 146 21.29 -9.27 -0.76
N ILE A 147 21.45 -9.89 0.41
CA ILE A 147 22.74 -9.94 1.10
C ILE A 147 23.78 -10.62 0.21
N ALA A 148 23.44 -11.74 -0.42
CA ALA A 148 24.34 -12.44 -1.33
C ALA A 148 24.61 -11.63 -2.62
N VAL A 149 23.59 -11.00 -3.21
CA VAL A 149 23.70 -10.21 -4.44
C VAL A 149 24.54 -8.93 -4.23
N LEU A 150 24.33 -8.22 -3.10
CA LEU A 150 24.94 -6.94 -2.76
C LEU A 150 26.19 -7.07 -1.87
N GLY A 151 26.57 -8.29 -1.54
CA GLY A 151 27.77 -8.57 -0.73
C GLY A 151 29.07 -8.15 -1.42
N PRO A 152 30.20 -8.04 -0.68
CA PRO A 152 31.48 -7.62 -1.26
C PRO A 152 31.98 -8.50 -2.43
N VAL A 153 31.71 -9.81 -2.36
CA VAL A 153 31.99 -10.79 -3.43
C VAL A 153 30.71 -11.21 -4.17
N GLY A 154 29.67 -10.38 -4.09
CA GLY A 154 28.34 -10.67 -4.65
C GLY A 154 28.25 -10.39 -6.15
N LEU A 155 27.05 -10.73 -6.69
CA LEU A 155 26.76 -10.63 -8.11
C LEU A 155 26.99 -9.23 -8.68
N VAL A 156 26.59 -8.16 -7.96
CA VAL A 156 26.72 -6.77 -8.41
C VAL A 156 28.20 -6.39 -8.60
N ASN A 157 29.05 -6.68 -7.62
CA ASN A 157 30.48 -6.40 -7.71
C ASN A 157 31.16 -7.28 -8.75
N GLY A 158 30.75 -8.54 -8.91
CA GLY A 158 31.22 -9.42 -9.99
C GLY A 158 30.87 -8.89 -11.39
N MET A 159 29.66 -8.36 -11.58
CA MET A 159 29.25 -7.73 -12.84
C MET A 159 30.07 -6.45 -13.12
N LEU A 160 30.31 -5.61 -12.10
CA LEU A 160 31.14 -4.41 -12.25
C LEU A 160 32.54 -4.75 -12.67
N ALA A 161 33.15 -5.75 -12.06
CA ALA A 161 34.46 -6.24 -12.46
C ALA A 161 34.48 -6.77 -13.90
N ALA A 162 33.45 -7.53 -14.31
CA ALA A 162 33.36 -8.11 -15.66
C ALA A 162 33.21 -7.04 -16.76
N ILE A 163 32.62 -5.89 -16.47
CA ILE A 163 32.50 -4.75 -17.42
C ILE A 163 33.67 -3.75 -17.31
N GLY A 164 34.71 -4.08 -16.55
CA GLY A 164 35.92 -3.26 -16.42
C GLY A 164 35.80 -2.09 -15.43
N LEU A 165 34.87 -2.15 -14.49
CA LEU A 165 34.65 -1.14 -13.45
C LEU A 165 34.84 -1.70 -12.01
N PRO A 166 35.97 -2.41 -11.72
CA PRO A 166 36.21 -2.97 -10.39
C PRO A 166 36.30 -1.90 -9.28
N GLU A 167 36.71 -0.68 -9.64
CA GLU A 167 36.83 0.45 -8.71
C GLU A 167 35.50 0.96 -8.18
N ALA A 168 34.39 0.68 -8.88
CA ALA A 168 33.06 1.00 -8.46
C ALA A 168 32.48 -0.05 -7.44
N ALA A 169 33.20 -1.16 -7.25
CA ALA A 169 32.82 -2.19 -6.31
C ALA A 169 32.90 -1.66 -4.87
N THR A 170 31.86 -1.91 -4.08
CA THR A 170 31.79 -1.45 -2.70
C THR A 170 31.03 -2.45 -1.85
N ALA A 171 31.12 -2.29 -0.53
CA ALA A 171 30.27 -3.00 0.42
C ALA A 171 28.90 -2.29 0.51
N TRP A 172 28.04 -2.50 -0.48
CA TRP A 172 26.80 -1.76 -0.71
C TRP A 172 25.92 -1.58 0.53
N LEU A 173 25.76 -2.62 1.35
CA LEU A 173 24.96 -2.60 2.57
C LEU A 173 25.73 -2.07 3.79
N ALA A 174 27.05 -2.07 3.77
CA ALA A 174 27.91 -1.60 4.85
C ALA A 174 28.44 -0.18 4.64
N ASN A 175 28.05 0.49 3.57
CA ASN A 175 28.41 1.87 3.26
C ASN A 175 27.22 2.80 3.51
N PRO A 176 27.34 3.84 4.40
CA PRO A 176 26.25 4.74 4.74
C PRO A 176 25.61 5.45 3.54
N SER A 177 26.39 5.74 2.50
CA SER A 177 25.89 6.45 1.30
C SER A 177 25.08 5.54 0.35
N THR A 178 25.25 4.22 0.42
CA THR A 178 24.60 3.27 -0.50
C THR A 178 23.53 2.41 0.16
N ALA A 179 23.60 2.20 1.47
CA ALA A 179 22.71 1.28 2.18
C ALA A 179 21.21 1.65 2.01
N MET A 180 20.85 2.93 2.13
CA MET A 180 19.47 3.39 1.93
C MET A 180 19.04 3.21 0.46
N LEU A 181 19.91 3.48 -0.50
CA LEU A 181 19.62 3.26 -1.91
C LEU A 181 19.36 1.78 -2.21
N CYS A 182 20.13 0.86 -1.59
CA CYS A 182 19.89 -0.58 -1.71
C CYS A 182 18.50 -0.96 -1.20
N LEU A 183 18.09 -0.45 -0.04
CA LEU A 183 16.74 -0.68 0.51
C LEU A 183 15.66 -0.18 -0.45
N ILE A 184 15.82 1.01 -1.02
CA ILE A 184 14.90 1.60 -2.01
C ILE A 184 14.78 0.70 -3.23
N ILE A 185 15.91 0.28 -3.82
CA ILE A 185 15.93 -0.58 -5.02
C ILE A 185 15.27 -1.92 -4.74
N VAL A 186 15.57 -2.57 -3.61
CA VAL A 186 14.98 -3.86 -3.22
C VAL A 186 13.47 -3.73 -3.05
N THR A 187 13.01 -2.64 -2.40
CA THR A 187 11.59 -2.39 -2.19
C THR A 187 10.86 -2.14 -3.52
N ILE A 188 11.44 -1.34 -4.42
CA ILE A 188 10.87 -1.09 -5.76
C ILE A 188 10.79 -2.40 -6.55
N TRP A 189 11.88 -3.16 -6.58
CA TRP A 189 11.93 -4.42 -7.33
C TRP A 189 10.88 -5.42 -6.84
N SER A 190 10.75 -5.59 -5.51
CA SER A 190 9.81 -6.56 -4.94
C SER A 190 8.34 -6.17 -5.12
N GLY A 191 8.01 -4.87 -5.09
CA GLY A 191 6.63 -4.38 -5.17
C GLY A 191 6.12 -4.11 -6.59
N THR A 192 7.03 -3.78 -7.53
CA THR A 192 6.65 -3.31 -8.88
C THR A 192 5.81 -4.32 -9.64
N GLY A 193 6.21 -5.59 -9.64
CA GLY A 193 5.53 -6.61 -10.45
C GLY A 193 4.11 -6.89 -10.00
N PHE A 194 3.87 -6.99 -8.70
CA PHE A 194 2.53 -7.17 -8.14
C PHE A 194 1.60 -6.00 -8.50
N ASN A 195 2.07 -4.78 -8.29
CA ASN A 195 1.30 -3.58 -8.64
C ASN A 195 1.04 -3.49 -10.15
N ALA A 196 2.00 -3.88 -10.99
CA ALA A 196 1.83 -3.91 -12.45
C ALA A 196 0.70 -4.86 -12.89
N ILE A 197 0.60 -6.03 -12.27
CA ILE A 197 -0.49 -6.98 -12.54
C ILE A 197 -1.85 -6.41 -12.13
N LEU A 198 -1.92 -5.73 -10.99
CA LEU A 198 -3.14 -5.07 -10.54
C LEU A 198 -3.55 -3.94 -11.49
N PHE A 199 -2.60 -3.14 -11.98
CA PHE A 199 -2.88 -2.14 -13.02
C PHE A 199 -3.35 -2.79 -14.32
N ALA A 200 -2.68 -3.86 -14.79
CA ALA A 200 -3.11 -4.56 -15.99
C ALA A 200 -4.55 -5.10 -15.89
N ALA A 201 -4.92 -5.62 -14.71
CA ALA A 201 -6.30 -6.06 -14.44
C ALA A 201 -7.30 -4.90 -14.51
N ARG A 202 -6.97 -3.75 -13.93
CA ARG A 202 -7.83 -2.55 -13.98
C ARG A 202 -7.97 -2.02 -15.40
N LEU A 203 -6.87 -1.94 -16.15
CA LEU A 203 -6.84 -1.44 -17.51
C LEU A 203 -7.58 -2.36 -18.48
N SER A 204 -7.65 -3.67 -18.22
CA SER A 204 -8.41 -4.61 -19.03
C SER A 204 -9.93 -4.40 -18.99
N ALA A 205 -10.43 -3.61 -18.04
CA ALA A 205 -11.84 -3.23 -17.94
C ALA A 205 -12.18 -1.97 -18.75
N ILE A 206 -11.20 -1.30 -19.36
CA ILE A 206 -11.43 -0.16 -20.25
C ILE A 206 -11.88 -0.70 -21.61
N ASP A 207 -12.94 -0.10 -22.16
CA ASP A 207 -13.50 -0.50 -23.44
C ASP A 207 -12.47 -0.38 -24.57
N THR A 208 -12.33 -1.45 -25.34
CA THR A 208 -11.40 -1.51 -26.47
C THR A 208 -11.75 -0.49 -27.56
N GLU A 209 -13.02 -0.12 -27.69
CA GLU A 209 -13.48 0.87 -28.68
C GLU A 209 -12.83 2.24 -28.45
N ILE A 210 -12.57 2.63 -27.20
CA ILE A 210 -11.86 3.87 -26.85
C ILE A 210 -10.44 3.87 -27.43
N TYR A 211 -9.76 2.75 -27.31
CA TYR A 211 -8.39 2.60 -27.84
C TYR A 211 -8.38 2.55 -29.38
N ASN A 212 -9.36 1.89 -29.98
CA ASN A 212 -9.50 1.80 -31.44
C ASN A 212 -9.79 3.18 -32.04
N ALA A 213 -10.69 3.96 -31.44
CA ALA A 213 -10.97 5.34 -31.87
C ALA A 213 -9.71 6.21 -31.81
N ALA A 214 -8.97 6.17 -30.70
CA ALA A 214 -7.72 6.91 -30.56
C ALA A 214 -6.65 6.48 -31.59
N GLU A 215 -6.65 5.20 -31.98
CA GLU A 215 -5.74 4.69 -33.01
C GLU A 215 -6.09 5.21 -34.41
N LEU A 216 -7.38 5.34 -34.72
CA LEU A 216 -7.85 6.00 -35.95
C LEU A 216 -7.46 7.48 -36.01
N ASP A 217 -7.41 8.15 -34.84
CA ASP A 217 -6.94 9.53 -34.70
C ASP A 217 -5.39 9.64 -34.72
N GLY A 218 -4.67 8.53 -34.91
CA GLY A 218 -3.20 8.49 -34.99
C GLY A 218 -2.50 8.49 -33.64
N ALA A 219 -3.19 8.25 -32.53
CA ALA A 219 -2.59 8.24 -31.19
C ALA A 219 -1.66 7.03 -30.99
N GLY A 220 -0.38 7.30 -30.71
CA GLY A 220 0.62 6.29 -30.36
C GLY A 220 0.41 5.72 -28.95
N HIS A 221 1.14 4.64 -28.61
CA HIS A 221 1.02 3.97 -27.30
C HIS A 221 1.26 4.93 -26.11
N TRP A 222 2.19 5.86 -26.22
CA TRP A 222 2.48 6.82 -25.17
C TRP A 222 1.33 7.78 -24.92
N GLN A 223 0.70 8.26 -26.01
CA GLN A 223 -0.47 9.13 -25.90
C GLN A 223 -1.68 8.38 -25.33
N LYS A 224 -1.93 7.13 -25.77
CA LYS A 224 -2.99 6.27 -25.22
C LYS A 224 -2.76 5.96 -23.75
N MET A 225 -1.51 5.70 -23.33
CA MET A 225 -1.16 5.40 -21.94
C MET A 225 -1.44 6.58 -21.00
N TRP A 226 -0.92 7.76 -21.32
CA TRP A 226 -1.02 8.93 -20.43
C TRP A 226 -2.26 9.77 -20.67
N GLY A 227 -2.80 9.82 -21.89
CA GLY A 227 -3.98 10.59 -22.23
C GLY A 227 -5.31 9.88 -22.00
N ILE A 228 -5.33 8.55 -22.04
CA ILE A 228 -6.55 7.75 -21.90
C ILE A 228 -6.48 6.85 -20.66
N SER A 229 -5.51 5.94 -20.62
CA SER A 229 -5.43 4.91 -19.58
C SER A 229 -5.20 5.48 -18.19
N PHE A 230 -4.28 6.42 -18.05
CA PHE A 230 -3.95 7.02 -16.76
C PHE A 230 -5.10 7.83 -16.16
N PRO A 231 -5.76 8.77 -16.87
CA PRO A 231 -6.91 9.49 -16.34
C PRO A 231 -8.06 8.59 -15.92
N ILE A 232 -8.39 7.56 -16.73
CA ILE A 232 -9.45 6.60 -16.41
C ILE A 232 -9.10 5.72 -15.19
N ALA A 233 -7.82 5.41 -15.00
CA ALA A 233 -7.34 4.60 -13.89
C ALA A 233 -6.92 5.40 -12.66
N LEU A 234 -7.06 6.74 -12.65
CA LEU A 234 -6.51 7.60 -11.60
C LEU A 234 -7.03 7.26 -10.20
N ASP A 235 -8.33 6.97 -10.06
CA ASP A 235 -8.90 6.55 -8.78
C ASP A 235 -8.26 5.26 -8.28
N TYR A 236 -8.08 4.30 -9.17
CA TYR A 236 -7.45 3.02 -8.85
C TYR A 236 -5.95 3.19 -8.55
N PHE A 237 -5.28 4.08 -9.28
CA PHE A 237 -3.90 4.48 -8.99
C PHE A 237 -3.79 5.05 -7.57
N GLY A 238 -4.73 5.91 -7.16
CA GLY A 238 -4.82 6.43 -5.81
C GLY A 238 -5.00 5.35 -4.75
N VAL A 239 -5.90 4.39 -4.98
CA VAL A 239 -6.12 3.25 -4.06
C VAL A 239 -4.86 2.39 -3.92
N LEU A 240 -4.22 2.02 -5.03
CA LEU A 240 -2.97 1.24 -4.97
C LEU A 240 -1.84 2.01 -4.30
N THR A 241 -1.75 3.33 -4.55
CA THR A 241 -0.76 4.18 -3.87
C THR A 241 -0.99 4.20 -2.36
N MET A 242 -2.23 4.27 -1.88
CA MET A 242 -2.55 4.20 -0.45
C MET A 242 -2.18 2.84 0.16
N LEU A 243 -2.49 1.73 -0.52
CA LEU A 243 -2.10 0.39 -0.07
C LEU A 243 -0.59 0.24 -0.02
N GLN A 244 0.11 0.67 -1.06
CA GLN A 244 1.57 0.57 -1.14
C GLN A 244 2.26 1.50 -0.14
N PHE A 245 1.68 2.68 0.13
CA PHE A 245 2.11 3.57 1.21
C PHE A 245 2.09 2.83 2.56
N LEU A 246 0.99 2.16 2.91
CA LEU A 246 0.90 1.40 4.15
C LEU A 246 1.97 0.31 4.23
N TRP A 247 2.15 -0.48 3.17
CA TRP A 247 3.18 -1.52 3.11
C TRP A 247 4.59 -0.96 3.26
N THR A 248 4.92 0.11 2.55
CA THR A 248 6.25 0.73 2.60
C THR A 248 6.50 1.43 3.93
N PHE A 249 5.51 2.13 4.46
CA PHE A 249 5.65 2.95 5.67
C PHE A 249 5.75 2.11 6.93
N PHE A 250 4.89 1.09 7.07
CA PHE A 250 4.87 0.22 8.27
C PHE A 250 5.72 -1.04 8.12
N GLY A 251 5.83 -1.60 6.92
CA GLY A 251 6.46 -2.90 6.68
C GLY A 251 7.97 -2.89 6.49
N THR A 252 8.61 -1.73 6.31
CA THR A 252 10.05 -1.63 6.03
C THR A 252 10.94 -2.20 7.13
N ALA A 253 10.48 -2.20 8.38
CA ALA A 253 11.24 -2.75 9.52
C ALA A 253 11.73 -4.18 9.29
N GLY A 254 10.91 -5.05 8.68
CA GLY A 254 11.30 -6.44 8.40
C GLY A 254 12.44 -6.56 7.40
N LEU A 255 12.47 -5.72 6.37
CA LEU A 255 13.56 -5.70 5.41
C LEU A 255 14.85 -5.14 6.02
N ILE A 256 14.73 -4.05 6.79
CA ILE A 256 15.85 -3.44 7.52
C ILE A 256 16.47 -4.43 8.50
N LEU A 257 15.64 -5.19 9.23
CA LEU A 257 16.11 -6.21 10.17
C LEU A 257 17.11 -7.18 9.54
N ILE A 258 16.87 -7.55 8.30
CA ILE A 258 17.66 -8.58 7.62
C ILE A 258 18.85 -7.96 6.90
N LEU A 259 18.64 -6.86 6.16
CA LEU A 259 19.67 -6.29 5.28
C LEU A 259 20.70 -5.46 6.03
N THR A 260 20.27 -4.58 6.94
CA THR A 260 21.15 -3.52 7.48
C THR A 260 21.09 -3.35 8.99
N GLN A 261 20.04 -3.87 9.65
CA GLN A 261 19.77 -3.69 11.08
C GLN A 261 19.80 -2.20 11.52
N GLY A 262 19.39 -1.30 10.62
CA GLY A 262 19.40 0.15 10.84
C GLY A 262 20.74 0.84 10.52
N GLY A 263 21.81 0.06 10.24
CA GLY A 263 23.15 0.52 9.93
C GLY A 263 23.41 0.78 8.44
N PRO A 264 24.66 1.11 8.11
CA PRO A 264 25.71 1.54 9.01
C PRO A 264 25.47 2.97 9.54
N GLY A 265 25.92 3.26 10.75
CA GLY A 265 25.85 4.61 11.32
C GLY A 265 24.44 5.22 11.37
N ARG A 266 23.40 4.41 11.56
CA ARG A 266 21.98 4.81 11.58
C ARG A 266 21.44 5.31 10.21
N SER A 267 22.15 5.05 9.11
CA SER A 267 21.75 5.54 7.78
C SER A 267 20.47 4.93 7.25
N THR A 268 20.03 3.80 7.79
CA THR A 268 18.82 3.10 7.40
C THR A 268 17.80 2.93 8.54
N GLU A 269 18.01 3.59 9.68
CA GLU A 269 17.00 3.62 10.75
C GLU A 269 15.75 4.38 10.27
N THR A 270 14.61 3.71 10.20
CA THR A 270 13.28 4.31 9.94
C THR A 270 12.46 4.30 11.22
N LEU A 271 11.35 5.04 11.25
CA LEU A 271 10.46 5.05 12.41
C LEU A 271 9.89 3.64 12.68
N SER A 272 9.49 2.89 11.65
CA SER A 272 9.00 1.51 11.81
C SER A 272 10.09 0.58 12.36
N TRP A 273 11.34 0.79 11.95
CA TRP A 273 12.48 0.06 12.51
C TRP A 273 12.70 0.38 13.98
N LEU A 274 12.60 1.64 14.40
CA LEU A 274 12.76 2.03 15.80
C LEU A 274 11.66 1.45 16.69
N VAL A 275 10.41 1.41 16.22
CA VAL A 275 9.31 0.73 16.92
C VAL A 275 9.68 -0.74 17.18
N PHE A 276 10.15 -1.44 16.14
CA PHE A 276 10.57 -2.83 16.28
C PHE A 276 11.76 -2.98 17.23
N ARG A 277 12.80 -2.18 17.06
CA ARG A 277 14.03 -2.27 17.84
C ARG A 277 13.79 -2.01 19.33
N PHE A 278 13.16 -0.89 19.68
CA PHE A 278 12.87 -0.58 21.09
C PHE A 278 11.89 -1.56 21.72
N GLY A 279 10.90 -2.04 20.94
CA GLY A 279 9.90 -2.98 21.47
C GLY A 279 10.43 -4.38 21.71
N TYR A 280 11.31 -4.87 20.83
CA TYR A 280 11.75 -6.29 20.86
C TYR A 280 13.21 -6.48 21.26
N ALA A 281 14.12 -5.62 20.78
CA ALA A 281 15.55 -5.81 21.04
C ALA A 281 16.01 -5.10 22.33
N ASP A 282 15.56 -3.87 22.52
CA ASP A 282 15.99 -3.05 23.65
C ASP A 282 15.06 -3.19 24.87
N ALA A 283 13.94 -3.94 24.74
CA ALA A 283 12.95 -4.17 25.79
C ALA A 283 12.39 -2.87 26.43
N GLU A 284 12.16 -1.84 25.60
CA GLU A 284 11.58 -0.56 26.00
C GLU A 284 10.18 -0.42 25.37
N VAL A 285 9.25 -1.29 25.76
CA VAL A 285 7.93 -1.41 25.11
C VAL A 285 7.14 -0.11 25.24
N GLY A 286 7.14 0.55 26.40
CA GLY A 286 6.44 1.83 26.59
C GLY A 286 6.93 2.90 25.63
N TYR A 287 8.26 3.07 25.50
CA TYR A 287 8.85 4.02 24.55
C TYR A 287 8.59 3.66 23.09
N SER A 288 8.68 2.37 22.77
CA SER A 288 8.32 1.86 21.43
C SER A 288 6.89 2.23 21.04
N GLN A 289 5.92 2.12 21.97
CA GLN A 289 4.52 2.46 21.68
C GLN A 289 4.33 3.99 21.50
N ALA A 290 5.09 4.83 22.20
CA ALA A 290 5.06 6.27 21.96
C ALA A 290 5.53 6.61 20.52
N ILE A 291 6.60 5.97 20.03
CA ILE A 291 7.04 6.07 18.63
C ILE A 291 5.98 5.48 17.67
N GLY A 292 5.31 4.39 18.07
CA GLY A 292 4.20 3.78 17.32
C GLY A 292 3.03 4.75 17.13
N ILE A 293 2.69 5.55 18.15
CA ILE A 293 1.66 6.60 18.05
C ILE A 293 2.09 7.69 17.07
N LEU A 294 3.34 8.14 17.11
CA LEU A 294 3.88 9.08 16.13
C LEU A 294 3.75 8.53 14.71
N LEU A 295 4.17 7.27 14.51
CA LEU A 295 4.07 6.57 13.24
C LEU A 295 2.61 6.49 12.78
N PHE A 296 1.68 6.15 13.67
CA PHE A 296 0.25 6.09 13.38
C PHE A 296 -0.30 7.45 12.90
N VAL A 297 0.01 8.53 13.62
CA VAL A 297 -0.45 9.90 13.27
C VAL A 297 0.09 10.32 11.91
N ILE A 298 1.40 10.11 11.65
CA ILE A 298 2.01 10.43 10.35
C ILE A 298 1.39 9.56 9.25
N GLY A 299 1.14 8.28 9.53
CA GLY A 299 0.51 7.34 8.59
C GLY A 299 -0.91 7.77 8.18
N VAL A 300 -1.75 8.14 9.15
CA VAL A 300 -3.11 8.65 8.88
C VAL A 300 -3.05 9.94 8.06
N PHE A 301 -2.17 10.87 8.43
CA PHE A 301 -2.00 12.12 7.69
C PHE A 301 -1.53 11.86 6.25
N GLY A 302 -0.57 10.97 6.05
CA GLY A 302 -0.10 10.56 4.73
C GLY A 302 -1.22 9.97 3.85
N LEU A 303 -2.06 9.08 4.40
CA LEU A 303 -3.22 8.54 3.70
C LEU A 303 -4.22 9.62 3.29
N LEU A 304 -4.50 10.58 4.18
CA LEU A 304 -5.41 11.69 3.89
C LEU A 304 -4.85 12.59 2.78
N LEU A 305 -3.54 12.83 2.77
CA LEU A 305 -2.87 13.58 1.70
C LEU A 305 -2.97 12.84 0.37
N ILE A 306 -2.61 11.55 0.31
CA ILE A 306 -2.70 10.75 -0.92
C ILE A 306 -4.14 10.77 -1.46
N ARG A 307 -5.13 10.53 -0.59
CA ARG A 307 -6.55 10.58 -0.96
C ARG A 307 -6.96 11.94 -1.51
N ARG A 308 -6.45 13.04 -0.95
CA ARG A 308 -6.76 14.40 -1.41
C ARG A 308 -6.21 14.70 -2.80
N PHE A 309 -4.97 14.24 -3.09
CA PHE A 309 -4.28 14.54 -4.34
C PHE A 309 -4.63 13.59 -5.48
N LEU A 310 -4.88 12.32 -5.19
CA LEU A 310 -5.13 11.28 -6.20
C LEU A 310 -6.62 10.91 -6.34
N ARG A 311 -7.53 11.69 -5.80
CA ARG A 311 -8.97 11.51 -6.03
C ARG A 311 -9.34 12.10 -7.38
N ALA A 312 -9.88 11.29 -8.31
CA ALA A 312 -10.46 11.81 -9.54
C ALA A 312 -11.61 12.78 -9.20
N ARG A 313 -11.60 13.93 -9.83
CA ARG A 313 -12.70 14.91 -9.77
C ARG A 313 -13.55 14.67 -11.01
N TYR A 314 -14.63 13.91 -10.84
CA TYR A 314 -15.71 13.84 -11.81
C TYR A 314 -16.78 14.86 -11.47
#